data_1ecd5fbd9f40195ba844a4cfbf7a02ae
#
_entry.id   1ecd5fbd9f40195ba844a4cfbf7a02ae
#
_cell.length_a   1.000
_cell.length_b   1.000
_cell.length_c   1.000
_cell.angle_alpha   90.00
_cell.angle_beta   90.00
_cell.angle_gamma   90.00
#
_symmetry.space_group_name_H-M   'P 1'
#
loop_
_entity.id
_entity.type
_entity.pdbx_description
1 polymer ?
#
loop_
_entity_poly.entity_id
_entity_poly.type
_entity_poly.pdbx_seq_one_letter_code
_entity_poly.pdbx_strand_id
1 'polypeptide(L)'
;KTANTTLVKLKIEPRQSYFLKTENKKKKKKWNYYEATADAIPLNGKWKITFDKGDPQLPPAATVSNLESWTKLSPEAEAFSGTATYTLEFDNKNNKADSWNLNLGDVRESAKVWLNDTFIGTAWSVPYQLNIGKLKAGKNTLKIQVTNLSANRVRDMELKGQEWKIFYEINMVDKDYKKFDATKWSPMPSGLLGPVTISPLKQQN
;
A
#
# COMPACT_ATOMS: atom_id res chain seq x y z
N LYS A 1 -25.47 12.32 21.93
CA LYS A 1 -25.79 13.75 21.77
C LYS A 1 -26.33 14.27 23.09
N THR A 2 -25.67 15.20 23.69
CA THR A 2 -26.25 16.11 24.67
C THR A 2 -26.83 17.33 23.92
N ALA A 3 -27.77 18.08 24.47
CA ALA A 3 -28.61 19.04 23.75
C ALA A 3 -27.88 19.97 22.77
N ASN A 4 -26.60 20.32 23.00
CA ASN A 4 -25.84 21.25 22.14
C ASN A 4 -24.45 20.74 21.74
N THR A 5 -24.12 19.47 22.02
CA THR A 5 -22.78 18.92 21.74
C THR A 5 -22.85 17.58 21.02
N THR A 6 -21.89 17.33 20.15
CA THR A 6 -21.67 16.03 19.53
C THR A 6 -20.31 15.50 19.94
N LEU A 7 -20.31 14.37 20.64
CA LEU A 7 -19.07 13.65 20.98
C LEU A 7 -18.71 12.70 19.84
N VAL A 8 -17.47 12.73 19.42
CA VAL A 8 -16.90 11.84 18.41
C VAL A 8 -15.79 11.03 19.07
N LYS A 9 -15.94 9.69 19.07
CA LYS A 9 -14.86 8.78 19.50
C LYS A 9 -13.86 8.68 18.35
N LEU A 10 -12.60 9.02 18.60
CA LEU A 10 -11.52 8.89 17.63
C LEU A 10 -10.47 7.93 18.17
N LYS A 11 -9.98 7.06 17.33
CA LYS A 11 -8.76 6.29 17.52
C LYS A 11 -7.79 6.75 16.45
N ILE A 12 -6.68 7.35 16.86
CA ILE A 12 -5.65 7.87 15.97
C ILE A 12 -4.38 7.06 16.25
N GLU A 13 -3.94 6.30 15.25
CA GLU A 13 -2.67 5.57 15.32
C GLU A 13 -1.49 6.53 15.06
N PRO A 14 -0.26 6.18 15.48
CA PRO A 14 0.91 6.97 15.17
C PRO A 14 1.02 7.31 13.69
N ARG A 15 1.31 8.58 13.36
CA ARG A 15 1.41 9.13 12.00
C ARG A 15 0.09 9.25 11.23
N GLN A 16 -1.06 9.02 11.86
CA GLN A 16 -2.37 9.33 11.29
C GLN A 16 -2.81 10.76 11.62
N SER A 17 -3.58 11.35 10.72
CA SER A 17 -4.28 12.61 10.93
C SER A 17 -5.72 12.53 10.38
N TYR A 18 -6.63 13.25 11.01
CA TYR A 18 -8.03 13.33 10.59
C TYR A 18 -8.49 14.77 10.48
N PHE A 19 -9.31 15.03 9.47
CA PHE A 19 -10.06 16.27 9.36
C PHE A 19 -11.49 16.03 9.83
N LEU A 20 -11.91 16.75 10.87
CA LEU A 20 -13.28 16.74 11.34
C LEU A 20 -14.04 17.91 10.72
N LYS A 21 -15.06 17.59 9.92
CA LYS A 21 -15.92 18.60 9.30
C LYS A 21 -17.33 18.48 9.87
N THR A 22 -17.85 19.59 10.41
CA THR A 22 -19.26 19.70 10.80
C THR A 22 -20.10 20.12 9.62
N GLU A 23 -21.23 19.45 9.40
CA GLU A 23 -22.20 19.80 8.36
C GLU A 23 -23.59 19.94 8.96
N ASN A 24 -24.32 20.98 8.54
CA ASN A 24 -25.70 21.21 8.98
C ASN A 24 -26.73 20.26 8.32
N LYS A 25 -26.28 19.44 7.35
CA LYS A 25 -27.16 18.48 6.69
C LYS A 25 -27.38 17.25 7.58
N LYS A 26 -28.64 16.91 7.83
CA LYS A 26 -29.01 15.65 8.50
C LYS A 26 -28.65 14.47 7.60
N LYS A 27 -27.43 13.95 7.70
CA LYS A 27 -27.10 12.65 7.09
C LYS A 27 -27.67 11.53 7.95
N LYS A 28 -28.47 10.65 7.36
CA LYS A 28 -29.07 9.48 8.04
C LYS A 28 -28.07 8.37 8.31
N LYS A 29 -26.84 8.43 7.80
CA LYS A 29 -25.85 7.35 7.94
C LYS A 29 -25.08 7.51 9.25
N LYS A 30 -25.26 6.57 10.17
CA LYS A 30 -24.51 6.48 11.43
C LYS A 30 -23.06 6.08 11.11
N TRP A 31 -22.10 6.71 11.75
CA TRP A 31 -20.71 6.26 11.71
C TRP A 31 -20.56 4.95 12.49
N ASN A 32 -19.97 3.96 11.86
CA ASN A 32 -19.73 2.66 12.49
C ASN A 32 -18.33 2.63 13.11
N TYR A 33 -18.29 2.32 14.40
CA TYR A 33 -17.04 2.07 15.10
C TYR A 33 -16.76 0.57 15.10
N TYR A 34 -15.48 0.22 14.96
CA TYR A 34 -15.04 -1.18 14.94
C TYR A 34 -13.91 -1.38 15.94
N GLU A 35 -13.89 -2.53 16.59
CA GLU A 35 -12.79 -2.97 17.45
C GLU A 35 -12.32 -4.36 17.02
N ALA A 36 -10.99 -4.58 17.10
CA ALA A 36 -10.41 -5.90 16.82
C ALA A 36 -10.83 -6.89 17.92
N THR A 37 -11.22 -8.09 17.52
CA THR A 37 -11.70 -9.15 18.44
C THR A 37 -10.70 -10.28 18.63
N ALA A 38 -9.64 -10.30 17.83
CA ALA A 38 -8.55 -11.27 17.95
C ALA A 38 -7.28 -10.68 17.32
N ASP A 39 -6.17 -11.37 17.54
CA ASP A 39 -4.86 -11.05 16.97
C ASP A 39 -4.88 -11.06 15.44
N ALA A 40 -3.92 -10.37 14.86
CA ALA A 40 -3.75 -10.31 13.42
C ALA A 40 -3.29 -11.67 12.86
N ILE A 41 -3.94 -12.09 11.78
CA ILE A 41 -3.68 -13.34 11.07
C ILE A 41 -2.85 -13.03 9.84
N PRO A 42 -1.64 -13.60 9.67
CA PRO A 42 -0.85 -13.37 8.47
C PRO A 42 -1.51 -14.05 7.26
N LEU A 43 -1.51 -13.35 6.13
CA LEU A 43 -1.94 -13.87 4.84
C LEU A 43 -0.74 -14.50 4.13
N ASN A 44 -0.50 -15.78 4.44
CA ASN A 44 0.56 -16.57 3.82
C ASN A 44 0.04 -17.26 2.56
N GLY A 45 0.90 -17.42 1.56
CA GLY A 45 0.55 -18.11 0.32
C GLY A 45 1.47 -17.75 -0.83
N LYS A 46 1.06 -18.16 -2.04
CA LYS A 46 1.78 -17.84 -3.27
C LYS A 46 1.24 -16.52 -3.84
N TRP A 47 2.00 -15.46 -3.70
CA TRP A 47 1.70 -14.17 -4.29
C TRP A 47 2.14 -14.15 -5.75
N LYS A 48 1.19 -13.97 -6.65
CA LYS A 48 1.47 -13.71 -8.06
C LYS A 48 1.71 -12.22 -8.24
N ILE A 49 2.84 -11.87 -8.86
CA ILE A 49 3.24 -10.48 -9.15
C ILE A 49 3.22 -10.30 -10.66
N THR A 50 2.50 -9.26 -11.12
CA THR A 50 2.53 -8.82 -12.52
C THR A 50 2.88 -7.35 -12.56
N PHE A 51 3.77 -6.96 -13.46
CA PHE A 51 4.12 -5.57 -13.68
C PHE A 51 3.21 -4.99 -14.75
N ASP A 52 2.46 -3.93 -14.41
CA ASP A 52 1.34 -3.46 -15.24
C ASP A 52 1.75 -2.34 -16.18
N LYS A 53 2.50 -1.35 -15.68
CA LYS A 53 2.97 -0.18 -16.43
C LYS A 53 4.15 0.47 -15.74
N GLY A 54 5.07 1.00 -16.50
CA GLY A 54 6.27 1.70 -16.01
C GLY A 54 7.45 1.60 -16.96
N ASP A 55 8.58 2.09 -16.53
CA ASP A 55 9.83 2.22 -17.27
C ASP A 55 10.99 1.52 -16.56
N PRO A 56 12.06 1.11 -17.28
CA PRO A 56 12.29 1.24 -18.72
C PRO A 56 11.58 0.18 -19.56
N GLN A 57 11.22 -0.94 -18.95
CA GLN A 57 10.49 -2.06 -19.54
C GLN A 57 9.78 -2.82 -18.42
N LEU A 58 8.75 -3.57 -18.77
CA LEU A 58 8.03 -4.39 -17.78
C LEU A 58 8.88 -5.61 -17.41
N PRO A 59 9.21 -5.78 -16.13
CA PRO A 59 9.87 -7.01 -15.66
C PRO A 59 8.99 -8.25 -15.89
N PRO A 60 9.57 -9.45 -15.94
CA PRO A 60 8.82 -10.68 -16.04
C PRO A 60 7.94 -10.88 -14.80
N ALA A 61 6.76 -11.50 -14.99
CA ALA A 61 5.90 -11.87 -13.89
C ALA A 61 6.60 -12.88 -12.97
N ALA A 62 6.32 -12.79 -11.66
CA ALA A 62 6.92 -13.65 -10.67
C ALA A 62 5.84 -14.27 -9.75
N THR A 63 6.20 -15.36 -9.06
CA THR A 63 5.41 -15.93 -7.98
C THR A 63 6.32 -16.14 -6.78
N VAL A 64 5.96 -15.56 -5.64
CA VAL A 64 6.77 -15.61 -4.41
C VAL A 64 5.94 -16.12 -3.24
N SER A 65 6.57 -16.79 -2.30
CA SER A 65 5.94 -17.21 -1.04
C SER A 65 6.19 -16.21 0.09
N ASN A 66 7.30 -15.47 0.01
CA ASN A 66 7.66 -14.42 0.96
C ASN A 66 7.67 -13.07 0.25
N LEU A 67 7.01 -12.09 0.86
CA LEU A 67 7.02 -10.73 0.36
C LEU A 67 8.34 -10.05 0.70
N GLU A 68 8.95 -9.47 -0.32
CA GLU A 68 10.15 -8.65 -0.21
C GLU A 68 10.19 -7.63 -1.35
N SER A 69 11.22 -6.78 -1.36
CA SER A 69 11.38 -5.82 -2.44
C SER A 69 11.47 -6.51 -3.80
N TRP A 70 10.66 -6.06 -4.76
CA TRP A 70 10.73 -6.57 -6.13
C TRP A 70 12.06 -6.31 -6.82
N THR A 71 12.87 -5.35 -6.30
CA THR A 71 14.23 -5.07 -6.80
C THR A 71 15.16 -6.29 -6.75
N LYS A 72 14.77 -7.32 -5.97
CA LYS A 72 15.53 -8.57 -5.86
C LYS A 72 15.10 -9.64 -6.83
N LEU A 73 14.01 -9.43 -7.58
CA LEU A 73 13.43 -10.45 -8.48
C LEU A 73 14.24 -10.59 -9.78
N SER A 74 14.70 -9.48 -10.33
CA SER A 74 15.52 -9.46 -11.55
C SER A 74 16.20 -8.11 -11.73
N PRO A 75 17.23 -8.00 -12.60
CA PRO A 75 17.85 -6.71 -12.96
C PRO A 75 16.84 -5.69 -13.54
N GLU A 76 15.86 -6.16 -14.33
CA GLU A 76 14.81 -5.31 -14.88
C GLU A 76 13.92 -4.75 -13.76
N ALA A 77 13.60 -5.58 -12.76
CA ALA A 77 12.80 -5.16 -11.62
C ALA A 77 13.57 -4.23 -10.67
N GLU A 78 14.91 -4.35 -10.59
CA GLU A 78 15.74 -3.38 -9.85
C GLU A 78 15.65 -1.98 -10.44
N ALA A 79 15.71 -1.84 -11.76
CA ALA A 79 15.64 -0.57 -12.46
C ALA A 79 14.21 -0.02 -12.64
N PHE A 80 13.20 -0.82 -12.31
CA PHE A 80 11.80 -0.53 -12.64
C PHE A 80 11.23 0.58 -11.77
N SER A 81 10.59 1.53 -12.44
CA SER A 81 9.69 2.53 -11.83
C SER A 81 8.32 2.43 -12.46
N GLY A 82 7.34 2.13 -11.65
CA GLY A 82 5.98 1.94 -12.15
C GLY A 82 5.05 1.25 -11.17
N THR A 83 4.15 0.48 -11.72
CA THR A 83 3.07 -0.16 -10.97
C THR A 83 3.09 -1.67 -11.18
N ALA A 84 3.01 -2.43 -10.09
CA ALA A 84 2.87 -3.87 -10.10
C ALA A 84 1.66 -4.31 -9.28
N THR A 85 0.99 -5.38 -9.73
CA THR A 85 -0.15 -6.00 -9.07
C THR A 85 0.26 -7.29 -8.39
N TYR A 86 -0.02 -7.39 -7.11
CA TYR A 86 0.11 -8.57 -6.27
C TYR A 86 -1.26 -9.22 -6.10
N THR A 87 -1.36 -10.50 -6.37
CA THR A 87 -2.61 -11.27 -6.22
C THR A 87 -2.39 -12.47 -5.32
N LEU A 88 -3.25 -12.62 -4.31
CA LEU A 88 -3.29 -13.76 -3.41
C LEU A 88 -4.70 -14.32 -3.34
N GLU A 89 -4.83 -15.64 -3.47
CA GLU A 89 -6.03 -16.38 -3.07
C GLU A 89 -5.85 -16.96 -1.67
N PHE A 90 -6.84 -16.79 -0.82
CA PHE A 90 -6.81 -17.29 0.55
C PHE A 90 -8.20 -17.75 1.01
N ASP A 91 -8.24 -18.68 1.94
CA ASP A 91 -9.49 -19.20 2.48
C ASP A 91 -9.85 -18.54 3.82
N ASN A 92 -11.07 -18.05 3.90
CA ASN A 92 -11.66 -17.58 5.16
C ASN A 92 -12.45 -18.71 5.83
N LYS A 93 -11.92 -19.26 6.92
CA LYS A 93 -12.57 -20.28 7.73
C LYS A 93 -13.48 -19.71 8.82
N ASN A 94 -13.36 -18.41 9.11
CA ASN A 94 -14.11 -17.73 10.17
C ASN A 94 -14.90 -16.56 9.60
N ASN A 95 -16.21 -16.70 9.46
CA ASN A 95 -17.10 -15.67 8.94
C ASN A 95 -17.92 -14.94 10.02
N LYS A 96 -17.53 -15.05 11.30
CA LYS A 96 -18.26 -14.42 12.43
C LYS A 96 -17.94 -12.93 12.62
N ALA A 97 -16.92 -12.40 11.95
CA ALA A 97 -16.54 -10.99 12.02
C ALA A 97 -17.56 -10.11 11.27
N ASP A 98 -17.86 -8.94 11.83
CA ASP A 98 -18.71 -7.94 11.16
C ASP A 98 -17.97 -7.25 10.01
N SER A 99 -16.65 -7.16 10.14
CA SER A 99 -15.73 -6.60 9.12
C SER A 99 -14.31 -7.11 9.38
N TRP A 100 -13.38 -6.76 8.49
CA TRP A 100 -11.97 -7.12 8.63
C TRP A 100 -11.09 -5.90 8.40
N ASN A 101 -10.06 -5.75 9.21
CA ASN A 101 -8.98 -4.80 8.99
C ASN A 101 -7.86 -5.48 8.22
N LEU A 102 -7.48 -4.94 7.08
CA LEU A 102 -6.32 -5.35 6.32
C LEU A 102 -5.16 -4.41 6.68
N ASN A 103 -4.04 -4.98 7.08
CA ASN A 103 -2.78 -4.27 7.24
C ASN A 103 -1.78 -4.80 6.22
N LEU A 104 -1.27 -3.91 5.37
CA LEU A 104 -0.33 -4.27 4.30
C LEU A 104 1.13 -4.34 4.77
N GLY A 105 1.39 -3.94 6.03
CA GLY A 105 2.75 -3.85 6.55
C GLY A 105 3.54 -2.74 5.86
N ASP A 106 4.69 -3.07 5.30
CA ASP A 106 5.56 -2.14 4.57
C ASP A 106 5.18 -2.11 3.08
N VAL A 107 4.82 -0.93 2.59
CA VAL A 107 4.45 -0.64 1.19
C VAL A 107 5.34 0.47 0.66
N ARG A 108 5.85 0.32 -0.57
CA ARG A 108 6.76 1.27 -1.22
C ARG A 108 6.23 1.67 -2.59
N GLU A 109 5.33 2.74 -2.74
CA GLU A 109 4.94 3.73 -1.71
C GLU A 109 3.43 3.78 -1.48
N SER A 110 2.62 3.47 -2.48
CA SER A 110 1.17 3.53 -2.38
C SER A 110 0.52 2.27 -2.92
N ALA A 111 -0.60 1.85 -2.33
CA ALA A 111 -1.30 0.64 -2.72
C ALA A 111 -2.80 0.88 -2.94
N LYS A 112 -3.29 0.50 -4.10
CA LYS A 112 -4.73 0.33 -4.35
C LYS A 112 -5.12 -1.10 -4.05
N VAL A 113 -6.25 -1.30 -3.39
CA VAL A 113 -6.68 -2.60 -2.89
C VAL A 113 -8.05 -2.98 -3.43
N TRP A 114 -8.18 -4.22 -3.87
CA TRP A 114 -9.45 -4.86 -4.23
C TRP A 114 -9.60 -6.18 -3.46
N LEU A 115 -10.81 -6.46 -3.03
CA LEU A 115 -11.22 -7.74 -2.46
C LEU A 115 -12.34 -8.32 -3.32
N ASN A 116 -12.13 -9.52 -3.87
CA ASN A 116 -13.10 -10.19 -4.74
C ASN A 116 -13.60 -9.24 -5.85
N ASP A 117 -12.67 -8.59 -6.56
CA ASP A 117 -12.88 -7.60 -7.63
C ASP A 117 -13.56 -6.29 -7.22
N THR A 118 -13.96 -6.15 -5.96
CA THR A 118 -14.51 -4.90 -5.44
C THR A 118 -13.37 -3.98 -4.97
N PHE A 119 -13.31 -2.77 -5.51
CA PHE A 119 -12.35 -1.75 -5.06
C PHE A 119 -12.67 -1.33 -3.62
N ILE A 120 -11.68 -1.44 -2.74
CA ILE A 120 -11.79 -1.10 -1.32
C ILE A 120 -11.31 0.32 -1.04
N GLY A 121 -10.15 0.68 -1.58
CA GLY A 121 -9.55 1.97 -1.33
C GLY A 121 -8.08 2.02 -1.68
N THR A 122 -7.46 3.16 -1.35
CA THR A 122 -6.03 3.41 -1.54
C THR A 122 -5.37 3.64 -0.18
N ALA A 123 -4.38 2.83 0.14
CA ALA A 123 -3.45 3.06 1.25
C ALA A 123 -2.24 3.82 0.69
N TRP A 124 -2.08 5.09 1.08
CA TRP A 124 -1.09 6.01 0.51
C TRP A 124 -0.14 6.61 1.57
N SER A 125 -0.38 6.30 2.83
CA SER A 125 0.48 6.69 3.95
C SER A 125 0.40 5.66 5.08
N VAL A 126 1.39 5.68 5.96
CA VAL A 126 1.42 4.82 7.15
C VAL A 126 0.38 5.28 8.19
N PRO A 127 -0.24 4.31 8.90
CA PRO A 127 -0.18 2.88 8.67
C PRO A 127 -1.00 2.48 7.43
N TYR A 128 -0.44 1.57 6.61
CA TYR A 128 -1.12 1.09 5.40
C TYR A 128 -2.24 0.10 5.76
N GLN A 129 -3.34 0.63 6.27
CA GLN A 129 -4.46 -0.15 6.77
C GLN A 129 -5.78 0.28 6.12
N LEU A 130 -6.64 -0.71 5.85
CA LEU A 130 -7.96 -0.51 5.27
C LEU A 130 -8.98 -1.44 5.91
N ASN A 131 -10.18 -0.93 6.19
CA ASN A 131 -11.32 -1.78 6.49
C ASN A 131 -11.83 -2.38 5.18
N ILE A 132 -11.72 -3.70 5.02
CA ILE A 132 -12.06 -4.41 3.78
C ILE A 132 -13.46 -5.01 3.78
N GLY A 133 -14.29 -4.70 4.80
CA GLY A 133 -15.63 -5.24 4.91
C GLY A 133 -15.65 -6.73 5.27
N LYS A 134 -16.72 -7.42 4.90
CA LYS A 134 -16.89 -8.85 5.16
C LYS A 134 -16.14 -9.71 4.14
N LEU A 135 -15.45 -10.73 4.61
CA LEU A 135 -14.93 -11.80 3.76
C LEU A 135 -16.05 -12.79 3.40
N LYS A 136 -15.98 -13.37 2.21
CA LYS A 136 -16.81 -14.52 1.84
C LYS A 136 -16.37 -15.74 2.65
N ALA A 137 -17.27 -16.67 2.92
CA ALA A 137 -16.91 -17.99 3.41
C ALA A 137 -16.13 -18.73 2.32
N GLY A 138 -15.05 -19.41 2.69
CA GLY A 138 -14.16 -20.09 1.74
C GLY A 138 -13.25 -19.11 1.00
N LYS A 139 -13.08 -19.30 -0.30
CA LYS A 139 -12.08 -18.64 -1.14
C LYS A 139 -12.36 -17.14 -1.34
N ASN A 140 -11.35 -16.34 -1.08
CA ASN A 140 -11.30 -14.91 -1.35
C ASN A 140 -10.06 -14.59 -2.19
N THR A 141 -10.14 -13.55 -3.01
CA THR A 141 -9.04 -13.03 -3.81
C THR A 141 -8.72 -11.61 -3.35
N LEU A 142 -7.49 -11.41 -2.89
CA LEU A 142 -6.94 -10.10 -2.56
C LEU A 142 -6.03 -9.64 -3.70
N LYS A 143 -6.28 -8.44 -4.23
CA LYS A 143 -5.46 -7.81 -5.26
C LYS A 143 -4.97 -6.48 -4.74
N ILE A 144 -3.65 -6.28 -4.78
CA ILE A 144 -2.96 -5.09 -4.28
C ILE A 144 -2.08 -4.55 -5.40
N GLN A 145 -2.38 -3.35 -5.87
CA GLN A 145 -1.61 -2.69 -6.90
C GLN A 145 -0.71 -1.63 -6.27
N VAL A 146 0.59 -1.85 -6.31
CA VAL A 146 1.60 -0.98 -5.69
C VAL A 146 2.30 -0.15 -6.75
N THR A 147 2.46 1.15 -6.47
CA THR A 147 3.26 2.07 -7.29
C THR A 147 4.43 2.57 -6.47
N ASN A 148 5.66 2.44 -7.00
CA ASN A 148 6.89 2.91 -6.36
C ASN A 148 7.30 4.33 -6.81
N LEU A 149 8.43 4.79 -6.27
CA LEU A 149 9.10 6.02 -6.70
C LEU A 149 10.01 5.80 -7.91
N SER A 150 10.36 6.89 -8.60
CA SER A 150 11.28 6.86 -9.77
C SER A 150 12.76 6.72 -9.42
N ALA A 151 13.11 6.64 -8.13
CA ALA A 151 14.51 6.66 -7.69
C ALA A 151 15.39 5.58 -8.36
N ASN A 152 14.89 4.34 -8.46
CA ASN A 152 15.62 3.25 -9.09
C ASN A 152 15.80 3.47 -10.59
N ARG A 153 14.81 4.03 -11.26
CA ARG A 153 14.90 4.39 -12.68
C ARG A 153 15.90 5.52 -12.91
N VAL A 154 15.88 6.55 -12.05
CA VAL A 154 16.88 7.64 -12.11
C VAL A 154 18.28 7.10 -11.91
N ARG A 155 18.48 6.21 -10.92
CA ARG A 155 19.75 5.53 -10.69
C ARG A 155 20.22 4.74 -11.94
N ASP A 156 19.33 3.98 -12.55
CA ASP A 156 19.62 3.18 -13.76
C ASP A 156 20.06 4.08 -14.93
N MET A 157 19.37 5.20 -15.14
CA MET A 157 19.74 6.16 -16.18
C MET A 157 21.10 6.79 -15.93
N GLU A 158 21.42 7.19 -14.70
CA GLU A 158 22.75 7.72 -14.33
C GLU A 158 23.85 6.68 -14.54
N LEU A 159 23.63 5.43 -14.12
CA LEU A 159 24.59 4.33 -14.34
C LEU A 159 24.85 4.03 -15.81
N LYS A 160 23.85 4.21 -16.67
CA LYS A 160 23.95 3.99 -18.12
C LYS A 160 24.39 5.24 -18.89
N GLY A 161 24.63 6.35 -18.22
CA GLY A 161 24.98 7.64 -18.86
C GLY A 161 23.86 8.18 -19.76
N GLN A 162 22.61 7.81 -19.50
CA GLN A 162 21.46 8.30 -20.25
C GLN A 162 21.11 9.73 -19.83
N GLU A 163 20.90 10.59 -20.82
CA GLU A 163 20.40 11.95 -20.54
C GLU A 163 18.92 11.88 -20.14
N TRP A 164 18.61 12.41 -18.95
CA TRP A 164 17.24 12.44 -18.43
C TRP A 164 16.92 13.78 -17.75
N LYS A 165 17.96 14.59 -17.44
CA LYS A 165 17.82 15.86 -16.74
C LYS A 165 17.27 16.91 -17.68
N ILE A 166 16.23 17.63 -17.23
CA ILE A 166 15.68 18.79 -17.93
C ILE A 166 16.07 20.11 -17.25
N PHE A 167 16.67 20.00 -16.05
CA PHE A 167 17.25 21.13 -15.31
C PHE A 167 18.72 20.88 -15.05
N TYR A 168 19.49 21.94 -15.00
CA TYR A 168 20.96 21.88 -14.85
C TYR A 168 21.45 22.84 -13.78
N GLU A 169 22.74 22.76 -13.47
CA GLU A 169 23.46 23.59 -12.53
C GLU A 169 22.78 23.58 -11.14
N ILE A 170 22.51 24.78 -10.59
CA ILE A 170 21.96 24.93 -9.24
C ILE A 170 20.58 24.26 -9.05
N ASN A 171 19.87 23.99 -10.14
CA ASN A 171 18.58 23.30 -10.09
C ASN A 171 18.72 21.78 -9.98
N MET A 172 19.94 21.24 -10.10
CA MET A 172 20.24 19.81 -10.05
C MET A 172 21.47 19.55 -9.17
N VAL A 173 21.37 19.98 -7.93
CA VAL A 173 22.37 19.74 -6.87
C VAL A 173 21.75 18.94 -5.72
N ASP A 174 22.60 18.32 -4.92
CA ASP A 174 22.19 17.69 -3.67
C ASP A 174 22.01 18.75 -2.54
N LYS A 175 21.64 18.28 -1.32
CA LYS A 175 21.48 19.13 -0.14
C LYS A 175 22.74 19.89 0.29
N ASP A 176 23.91 19.45 -0.18
CA ASP A 176 25.22 20.06 0.09
C ASP A 176 25.74 20.93 -1.09
N TYR A 177 24.84 21.28 -2.01
CA TYR A 177 25.13 22.04 -3.25
C TYR A 177 26.15 21.37 -4.16
N LYS A 178 26.31 20.03 -4.07
CA LYS A 178 27.13 19.26 -4.99
C LYS A 178 26.30 18.80 -6.17
N LYS A 179 26.98 18.61 -7.31
CA LYS A 179 26.30 18.08 -8.52
C LYS A 179 25.55 16.78 -8.20
N PHE A 180 24.31 16.70 -8.65
CA PHE A 180 23.47 15.53 -8.48
C PHE A 180 24.12 14.29 -9.10
N ASP A 181 24.23 13.22 -8.33
CA ASP A 181 24.82 11.94 -8.73
C ASP A 181 24.06 10.79 -8.04
N ALA A 182 23.24 10.07 -8.79
CA ALA A 182 22.51 8.91 -8.30
C ALA A 182 23.26 7.59 -8.49
N THR A 183 24.45 7.60 -9.10
CA THR A 183 25.22 6.36 -9.35
C THR A 183 25.62 5.64 -8.08
N LYS A 184 25.77 6.39 -6.98
CA LYS A 184 26.18 5.89 -5.66
C LYS A 184 25.00 5.47 -4.78
N TRP A 185 23.76 5.64 -5.24
CA TRP A 185 22.62 5.21 -4.48
C TRP A 185 22.54 3.68 -4.45
N SER A 186 22.12 3.14 -3.31
CA SER A 186 21.68 1.75 -3.24
C SER A 186 20.28 1.64 -3.89
N PRO A 187 19.94 0.48 -4.47
CA PRO A 187 18.57 0.24 -4.93
C PRO A 187 17.56 0.49 -3.81
N MET A 188 16.59 1.37 -4.07
CA MET A 188 15.55 1.70 -3.11
C MET A 188 14.52 0.56 -3.06
N PRO A 189 14.20 0.00 -1.89
CA PRO A 189 13.19 -1.03 -1.76
C PRO A 189 11.88 -0.59 -2.41
N SER A 190 11.24 -1.48 -3.16
CA SER A 190 10.05 -1.18 -3.96
C SER A 190 9.05 -2.32 -3.91
N GLY A 191 7.76 -2.00 -3.95
CA GLY A 191 6.68 -2.98 -3.96
C GLY A 191 6.01 -3.22 -2.61
N LEU A 192 5.42 -4.39 -2.47
CA LEU A 192 4.77 -4.86 -1.24
C LEU A 192 5.77 -5.73 -0.46
N LEU A 193 6.26 -5.21 0.66
CA LEU A 193 7.25 -5.91 1.49
C LEU A 193 6.59 -6.67 2.66
N GLY A 194 5.35 -6.29 3.02
CA GLY A 194 4.59 -6.95 4.06
C GLY A 194 5.11 -6.72 5.49
N PRO A 195 4.79 -7.61 6.45
CA PRO A 195 3.83 -8.70 6.31
C PRO A 195 2.40 -8.22 6.10
N VAL A 196 1.66 -8.90 5.22
CA VAL A 196 0.23 -8.63 5.04
C VAL A 196 -0.56 -9.44 6.03
N THR A 197 -1.42 -8.76 6.81
CA THR A 197 -2.23 -9.40 7.85
C THR A 197 -3.67 -8.94 7.79
N ILE A 198 -4.58 -9.76 8.33
CA ILE A 198 -5.98 -9.39 8.54
C ILE A 198 -6.37 -9.60 10.01
N SER A 199 -7.21 -8.71 10.55
CA SER A 199 -7.77 -8.82 11.90
C SER A 199 -9.29 -8.77 11.85
N PRO A 200 -10.00 -9.69 12.55
CA PRO A 200 -11.45 -9.65 12.63
C PRO A 200 -11.91 -8.45 13.45
N LEU A 201 -12.94 -7.77 12.97
CA LEU A 201 -13.53 -6.62 13.59
C LEU A 201 -14.97 -6.88 14.02
N LYS A 202 -15.35 -6.37 15.19
CA LYS A 202 -16.70 -6.28 15.71
C LYS A 202 -17.17 -4.84 15.68
N GLN A 203 -18.38 -4.62 15.15
CA GLN A 203 -19.00 -3.29 15.18
C GLN A 203 -19.45 -2.98 16.61
N GLN A 204 -19.14 -1.78 17.07
CA GLN A 204 -19.60 -1.26 18.34
C GLN A 204 -20.94 -0.53 18.15
N ASN A 205 -21.90 -0.75 19.04
CA ASN A 205 -23.22 -0.11 19.01
C ASN A 205 -23.19 1.33 19.50
#